data_418d6e4238c4c367886bc556fd4ad2ab
#
_entry.id   418d6e4238c4c367886bc556fd4ad2ab
#
_cell.length_a   1.000
_cell.length_b   1.000
_cell.length_c   1.000
_cell.angle_alpha   90.00
_cell.angle_beta   90.00
_cell.angle_gamma   90.00
#
_symmetry.space_group_name_H-M   'P 1'
#
loop_
_entity.id
_entity.type
_entity.pdbx_description
1 polymer ?
#
loop_
_entity_poly.entity_id
_entity_poly.type
_entity_poly.pdbx_seq_one_letter_code
_entity_poly.pdbx_strand_id
1 'polypeptide(L)'
;DLIIVNTCGFIGDAKQESIDTILEVAQLKEKKLKKLIVAGCLAQRYAAELMEELPEVDAIIGTGDIDKIEAVVDDIFREKRVIRSDSLEFLANAATERILTTHPHTAYLKIAEGCDRKCTYCIIPKLRGKLRSRSIEDIVEEAKKLSAMGVRELNLLAQETSEYGIDRYGDKSLARLLRELVKVEGIKWIRNYYMFPNSVTDELIETIRDEEKVCSYFDISIQHV
;
A
#
# COMPACT_ATOMS: atom_id res chain seq x y z
N ASP A 1 -20.12 3.21 17.54
CA ASP A 1 -19.04 3.66 16.67
C ASP A 1 -17.99 2.56 16.52
N LEU A 2 -17.32 2.51 15.37
CA LEU A 2 -16.23 1.61 15.03
C LEU A 2 -14.99 2.45 14.69
N ILE A 3 -13.81 2.04 15.16
CA ILE A 3 -12.53 2.62 14.75
C ILE A 3 -11.65 1.51 14.18
N ILE A 4 -10.95 1.83 13.09
CA ILE A 4 -9.93 0.97 12.50
C ILE A 4 -8.60 1.69 12.63
N VAL A 5 -7.63 1.08 13.32
CA VAL A 5 -6.26 1.59 13.43
C VAL A 5 -5.40 0.85 12.40
N ASN A 6 -4.93 1.58 11.39
CA ASN A 6 -4.00 1.04 10.41
C ASN A 6 -2.57 1.21 10.91
N THR A 7 -1.84 0.11 11.02
CA THR A 7 -0.60 0.02 11.77
C THR A 7 0.63 -0.25 10.89
N CYS A 8 1.79 0.23 11.34
CA CYS A 8 3.09 -0.08 10.77
C CYS A 8 3.85 -1.09 11.65
N GLY A 9 4.42 -2.13 11.04
CA GLY A 9 5.21 -3.17 11.74
C GLY A 9 6.67 -3.23 11.29
N PHE A 10 7.17 -2.20 10.58
CA PHE A 10 8.46 -2.23 9.91
C PHE A 10 9.63 -1.93 10.87
N ILE A 11 9.67 -0.78 11.51
CA ILE A 11 10.72 -0.35 12.42
C ILE A 11 10.20 -0.26 13.87
N GLY A 12 11.12 -0.22 14.85
CA GLY A 12 10.80 -0.17 16.28
C GLY A 12 9.86 0.98 16.63
N ASP A 13 10.24 2.20 16.24
CA ASP A 13 9.49 3.41 16.58
C ASP A 13 8.07 3.39 16.00
N ALA A 14 7.91 2.96 14.75
CA ALA A 14 6.60 2.85 14.12
C ALA A 14 5.72 1.75 14.77
N LYS A 15 6.33 0.68 15.30
CA LYS A 15 5.60 -0.30 16.10
C LYS A 15 5.11 0.29 17.39
N GLN A 16 5.98 1.04 18.11
CA GLN A 16 5.63 1.69 19.35
C GLN A 16 4.49 2.70 19.14
N GLU A 17 4.61 3.57 18.14
CA GLU A 17 3.55 4.51 17.76
C GLU A 17 2.22 3.80 17.49
N SER A 18 2.28 2.67 16.76
CA SER A 18 1.08 1.87 16.46
C SER A 18 0.44 1.31 17.74
N ILE A 19 1.24 0.80 18.66
CA ILE A 19 0.75 0.26 19.95
C ILE A 19 0.16 1.39 20.79
N ASP A 20 0.86 2.51 20.93
CA ASP A 20 0.40 3.66 21.70
C ASP A 20 -0.93 4.19 21.14
N THR A 21 -1.07 4.27 19.82
CA THR A 21 -2.32 4.66 19.16
C THR A 21 -3.45 3.67 19.46
N ILE A 22 -3.18 2.36 19.43
CA ILE A 22 -4.19 1.35 19.76
C ILE A 22 -4.67 1.52 21.19
N LEU A 23 -3.74 1.71 22.13
CA LEU A 23 -4.05 1.87 23.56
C LEU A 23 -4.83 3.17 23.83
N GLU A 24 -4.46 4.27 23.16
CA GLU A 24 -5.20 5.54 23.25
C GLU A 24 -6.63 5.39 22.76
N VAL A 25 -6.79 4.78 21.56
CA VAL A 25 -8.11 4.53 20.97
C VAL A 25 -8.95 3.57 21.83
N ALA A 26 -8.32 2.55 22.43
CA ALA A 26 -9.01 1.59 23.28
C ALA A 26 -9.71 2.25 24.48
N GLN A 27 -9.14 3.34 25.05
CA GLN A 27 -9.78 4.12 26.12
C GLN A 27 -11.13 4.71 25.73
N LEU A 28 -11.38 4.89 24.44
CA LEU A 28 -12.66 5.38 23.96
C LEU A 28 -13.80 4.35 24.11
N LYS A 29 -13.48 3.09 24.40
CA LYS A 29 -14.49 2.05 24.72
C LYS A 29 -15.27 2.35 26.00
N GLU A 30 -14.66 3.09 26.93
CA GLU A 30 -15.36 3.60 28.11
C GLU A 30 -16.42 4.67 27.79
N LYS A 31 -16.43 5.18 26.53
CA LYS A 31 -17.33 6.25 26.09
C LYS A 31 -18.25 5.78 24.98
N LYS A 32 -17.86 5.99 23.73
CA LYS A 32 -18.70 5.77 22.52
C LYS A 32 -18.21 4.66 21.61
N LEU A 33 -16.94 4.27 21.72
CA LEU A 33 -16.38 3.24 20.83
C LEU A 33 -16.96 1.86 21.20
N LYS A 34 -17.61 1.24 20.23
CA LYS A 34 -18.17 -0.12 20.40
C LYS A 34 -17.19 -1.19 19.95
N LYS A 35 -16.50 -0.95 18.83
CA LYS A 35 -15.61 -1.93 18.20
C LYS A 35 -14.31 -1.29 17.74
N LEU A 36 -13.20 -2.00 17.97
CA LEU A 36 -11.84 -1.61 17.59
C LEU A 36 -11.23 -2.69 16.70
N ILE A 37 -10.83 -2.31 15.48
CA ILE A 37 -10.12 -3.18 14.55
C ILE A 37 -8.69 -2.68 14.43
N VAL A 38 -7.73 -3.59 14.46
CA VAL A 38 -6.32 -3.32 14.16
C VAL A 38 -5.98 -3.94 12.80
N ALA A 39 -5.48 -3.12 11.89
CA ALA A 39 -5.15 -3.54 10.53
C ALA A 39 -3.71 -3.20 10.15
N GLY A 40 -3.19 -3.79 9.08
CA GLY A 40 -1.90 -3.42 8.50
C GLY A 40 -0.73 -4.30 8.89
N CYS A 41 0.50 -3.75 8.81
CA CYS A 41 1.73 -4.55 8.92
C CYS A 41 2.00 -5.08 10.32
N LEU A 42 1.68 -4.33 11.38
CA LEU A 42 1.80 -4.82 12.75
C LEU A 42 0.80 -5.94 12.99
N ALA A 43 -0.44 -5.74 12.55
CA ALA A 43 -1.49 -6.75 12.58
C ALA A 43 -1.09 -8.03 11.85
N GLN A 44 -0.50 -7.93 10.65
CA GLN A 44 0.00 -9.07 9.90
C GLN A 44 1.10 -9.84 10.64
N ARG A 45 1.96 -9.12 11.37
CA ARG A 45 3.16 -9.69 11.98
C ARG A 45 2.88 -10.35 13.32
N TYR A 46 1.99 -9.78 14.12
CA TYR A 46 1.79 -10.09 15.53
C TYR A 46 0.30 -10.32 15.85
N ALA A 47 -0.43 -10.94 14.93
CA ALA A 47 -1.88 -11.09 15.05
C ALA A 47 -2.32 -11.79 16.34
N ALA A 48 -1.67 -12.92 16.67
CA ALA A 48 -2.00 -13.70 17.86
C ALA A 48 -1.66 -12.96 19.15
N GLU A 49 -0.45 -12.41 19.21
CA GLU A 49 0.04 -11.66 20.38
C GLU A 49 -0.83 -10.41 20.64
N LEU A 50 -1.15 -9.64 19.59
CA LEU A 50 -2.00 -8.47 19.74
C LEU A 50 -3.42 -8.83 20.20
N MET A 51 -3.95 -9.96 19.73
CA MET A 51 -5.27 -10.41 20.17
C MET A 51 -5.26 -10.91 21.60
N GLU A 52 -4.16 -11.50 22.08
CA GLU A 52 -4.00 -11.99 23.44
C GLU A 52 -3.75 -10.84 24.43
N GLU A 53 -2.79 -9.95 24.10
CA GLU A 53 -2.32 -8.89 25.01
C GLU A 53 -3.28 -7.68 25.06
N LEU A 54 -4.11 -7.49 24.04
CA LEU A 54 -5.03 -6.36 23.93
C LEU A 54 -6.49 -6.84 23.89
N PRO A 55 -7.10 -7.10 25.06
CA PRO A 55 -8.49 -7.59 25.13
C PRO A 55 -9.51 -6.60 24.57
N GLU A 56 -9.16 -5.32 24.45
CA GLU A 56 -10.01 -4.27 23.87
C GLU A 56 -10.13 -4.38 22.35
N VAL A 57 -9.21 -5.10 21.68
CA VAL A 57 -9.24 -5.30 20.23
C VAL A 57 -10.27 -6.36 19.87
N ASP A 58 -11.22 -6.01 19.02
CA ASP A 58 -12.29 -6.92 18.58
C ASP A 58 -11.89 -7.71 17.33
N ALA A 59 -11.07 -7.12 16.44
CA ALA A 59 -10.56 -7.84 15.28
C ALA A 59 -9.17 -7.38 14.84
N ILE A 60 -8.47 -8.32 14.19
CA ILE A 60 -7.18 -8.10 13.56
C ILE A 60 -7.27 -8.48 12.08
N ILE A 61 -6.79 -7.59 11.21
CA ILE A 61 -6.79 -7.77 9.75
C ILE A 61 -5.38 -7.57 9.22
N GLY A 62 -4.84 -8.61 8.61
CA GLY A 62 -3.56 -8.57 7.93
C GLY A 62 -3.58 -7.78 6.62
N THR A 63 -2.40 -7.61 6.04
CA THR A 63 -2.20 -6.78 4.84
C THR A 63 -2.84 -7.37 3.58
N GLY A 64 -3.04 -8.67 3.54
CA GLY A 64 -3.61 -9.39 2.40
C GLY A 64 -5.08 -9.78 2.56
N ASP A 65 -5.73 -9.33 3.63
CA ASP A 65 -7.13 -9.64 3.92
C ASP A 65 -8.00 -8.39 4.05
N ILE A 66 -7.50 -7.23 3.62
CA ILE A 66 -8.19 -5.93 3.78
C ILE A 66 -9.50 -5.86 3.01
N ASP A 67 -9.65 -6.60 1.94
CA ASP A 67 -10.89 -6.74 1.17
C ASP A 67 -12.01 -7.45 1.94
N LYS A 68 -11.68 -8.15 3.02
CA LYS A 68 -12.64 -8.86 3.88
C LYS A 68 -13.17 -7.99 5.02
N ILE A 69 -12.88 -6.69 5.01
CA ILE A 69 -13.21 -5.77 6.11
C ILE A 69 -14.70 -5.76 6.45
N GLU A 70 -15.58 -5.79 5.44
CA GLU A 70 -17.03 -5.79 5.64
C GLU A 70 -17.47 -7.03 6.41
N ALA A 71 -17.01 -8.22 5.99
CA ALA A 71 -17.33 -9.46 6.67
C ALA A 71 -16.80 -9.49 8.11
N VAL A 72 -15.60 -8.92 8.35
CA VAL A 72 -15.04 -8.79 9.69
C VAL A 72 -15.88 -7.86 10.56
N VAL A 73 -16.34 -6.74 10.02
CA VAL A 73 -17.24 -5.82 10.73
C VAL A 73 -18.53 -6.53 11.12
N ASP A 74 -19.16 -7.28 10.22
CA ASP A 74 -20.35 -8.06 10.52
C ASP A 74 -20.11 -9.09 11.63
N ASP A 75 -18.98 -9.80 11.58
CA ASP A 75 -18.63 -10.82 12.58
C ASP A 75 -18.44 -10.22 13.98
N ILE A 76 -17.71 -9.11 14.10
CA ILE A 76 -17.47 -8.49 15.42
C ILE A 76 -18.73 -7.88 16.04
N PHE A 77 -19.69 -7.41 15.23
CA PHE A 77 -20.97 -6.94 15.74
C PHE A 77 -21.90 -8.09 16.18
N ARG A 78 -21.57 -9.34 15.80
CA ARG A 78 -22.20 -10.58 16.33
C ARG A 78 -21.43 -11.16 17.52
N GLU A 79 -20.63 -10.31 18.21
CA GLU A 79 -19.89 -10.66 19.42
C GLU A 79 -18.77 -11.69 19.24
N LYS A 80 -18.21 -11.81 18.04
CA LYS A 80 -17.02 -12.63 17.78
C LYS A 80 -15.76 -11.78 17.81
N ARG A 81 -14.71 -12.29 18.42
CA ARG A 81 -13.33 -11.77 18.19
C ARG A 81 -12.73 -12.48 16.97
N VAL A 82 -12.16 -11.73 16.05
CA VAL A 82 -11.78 -12.26 14.71
C VAL A 82 -10.33 -11.93 14.38
N ILE A 83 -9.59 -12.92 13.90
CA ILE A 83 -8.29 -12.73 13.25
C ILE A 83 -8.43 -13.12 11.77
N ARG A 84 -7.98 -12.26 10.87
CA ARG A 84 -7.82 -12.48 9.44
C ARG A 84 -6.43 -11.98 9.03
N SER A 85 -5.44 -12.86 8.98
CA SER A 85 -4.05 -12.53 8.66
C SER A 85 -3.33 -13.65 7.89
N ASP A 86 -4.11 -14.56 7.31
CA ASP A 86 -3.59 -15.77 6.68
C ASP A 86 -3.17 -15.56 5.23
N SER A 87 -3.71 -14.54 4.57
CA SER A 87 -3.44 -14.24 3.17
C SER A 87 -2.46 -13.07 3.00
N LEU A 88 -1.70 -13.11 1.90
CA LEU A 88 -0.92 -11.97 1.38
C LEU A 88 -1.32 -11.66 -0.07
N GLU A 89 -2.42 -12.22 -0.56
CA GLU A 89 -2.76 -12.23 -1.98
C GLU A 89 -3.54 -10.99 -2.45
N PHE A 90 -4.14 -10.23 -1.55
CA PHE A 90 -4.92 -9.06 -1.96
C PHE A 90 -4.06 -8.05 -2.73
N LEU A 91 -4.54 -7.68 -3.91
CA LEU A 91 -3.98 -6.63 -4.76
C LEU A 91 -5.12 -5.75 -5.24
N ALA A 92 -5.17 -4.50 -4.76
CA ALA A 92 -6.16 -3.53 -5.21
C ALA A 92 -6.05 -3.31 -6.73
N ASN A 93 -7.19 -3.07 -7.37
CA ASN A 93 -7.29 -2.85 -8.81
C ASN A 93 -8.21 -1.65 -9.12
N ALA A 94 -8.41 -1.34 -10.39
CA ALA A 94 -9.23 -0.21 -10.83
C ALA A 94 -10.71 -0.31 -10.42
N ALA A 95 -11.22 -1.52 -10.10
CA ALA A 95 -12.58 -1.71 -9.60
C ALA A 95 -12.69 -1.52 -8.08
N THR A 96 -11.57 -1.51 -7.35
CA THR A 96 -11.57 -1.29 -5.90
C THR A 96 -11.99 0.15 -5.61
N GLU A 97 -13.11 0.33 -4.95
CA GLU A 97 -13.58 1.66 -4.54
C GLU A 97 -12.63 2.30 -3.52
N ARG A 98 -12.45 3.59 -3.63
CA ARG A 98 -11.60 4.36 -2.73
C ARG A 98 -12.11 5.77 -2.53
N ILE A 99 -11.92 6.28 -1.32
CA ILE A 99 -12.14 7.69 -1.00
C ILE A 99 -10.77 8.38 -1.00
N LEU A 100 -10.65 9.47 -1.75
CA LEU A 100 -9.42 10.27 -1.75
C LEU A 100 -9.38 11.13 -0.50
N THR A 101 -8.37 10.93 0.33
CA THR A 101 -8.09 11.73 1.53
C THR A 101 -6.92 12.69 1.34
N THR A 102 -6.29 12.65 0.17
CA THR A 102 -5.25 13.59 -0.26
C THR A 102 -5.85 14.90 -0.76
N HIS A 103 -5.01 15.90 -1.07
CA HIS A 103 -5.47 17.08 -1.77
C HIS A 103 -6.14 16.68 -3.10
N PRO A 104 -7.20 17.39 -3.55
CA PRO A 104 -8.00 16.98 -4.71
C PRO A 104 -7.21 16.83 -6.01
N HIS A 105 -6.06 17.50 -6.12
CA HIS A 105 -5.21 17.47 -7.32
C HIS A 105 -4.16 16.36 -7.32
N THR A 106 -3.98 15.61 -6.23
CA THR A 106 -2.94 14.56 -6.11
C THR A 106 -3.52 13.25 -5.59
N ALA A 107 -3.05 12.14 -6.12
CA ALA A 107 -3.42 10.80 -5.64
C ALA A 107 -2.25 9.84 -5.69
N TYR A 108 -2.21 8.94 -4.72
CA TYR A 108 -1.33 7.78 -4.75
C TYR A 108 -1.93 6.69 -5.63
N LEU A 109 -1.13 6.12 -6.50
CA LEU A 109 -1.50 5.03 -7.40
C LEU A 109 -0.57 3.84 -7.16
N LYS A 110 -1.07 2.83 -6.48
CA LYS A 110 -0.31 1.61 -6.22
C LYS A 110 -0.21 0.79 -7.49
N ILE A 111 1.01 0.50 -7.95
CA ILE A 111 1.29 -0.25 -9.19
C ILE A 111 1.64 -1.72 -8.93
N ALA A 112 2.13 -2.02 -7.73
CA ALA A 112 2.46 -3.38 -7.30
C ALA A 112 2.38 -3.51 -5.78
N GLU A 113 2.37 -4.75 -5.29
CA GLU A 113 2.44 -5.11 -3.86
C GLU A 113 3.49 -6.20 -3.67
N GLY A 114 4.18 -6.17 -2.51
CA GLY A 114 5.22 -7.13 -2.18
C GLY A 114 6.59 -6.81 -2.79
N CYS A 115 7.59 -7.62 -2.44
CA CYS A 115 8.96 -7.41 -2.90
C CYS A 115 9.74 -8.73 -2.86
N ASP A 116 10.46 -9.05 -3.94
CA ASP A 116 11.27 -10.27 -4.04
C ASP A 116 12.73 -10.05 -3.64
N ARG A 117 13.10 -8.81 -3.23
CA ARG A 117 14.45 -8.53 -2.74
C ARG A 117 14.72 -9.22 -1.41
N LYS A 118 15.96 -9.66 -1.26
CA LYS A 118 16.44 -10.37 -0.07
C LYS A 118 17.36 -9.50 0.79
N CYS A 119 16.98 -8.23 1.01
CA CYS A 119 17.72 -7.35 1.89
C CYS A 119 17.72 -7.92 3.31
N THR A 120 18.89 -8.10 3.89
CA THR A 120 19.09 -8.85 5.15
C THR A 120 18.33 -8.28 6.35
N TYR A 121 18.09 -6.98 6.36
CA TYR A 121 17.38 -6.26 7.42
C TYR A 121 15.86 -6.09 7.17
N CYS A 122 15.38 -6.43 5.96
CA CYS A 122 14.05 -6.04 5.53
C CYS A 122 13.01 -7.13 5.82
N ILE A 123 11.92 -6.74 6.47
CA ILE A 123 10.80 -7.62 6.82
C ILE A 123 9.69 -7.63 5.75
N ILE A 124 9.76 -6.74 4.74
CA ILE A 124 8.68 -6.55 3.75
C ILE A 124 8.25 -7.86 3.06
N PRO A 125 9.16 -8.74 2.59
CA PRO A 125 8.73 -9.98 1.94
C PRO A 125 7.86 -10.88 2.83
N LYS A 126 8.06 -10.82 4.15
CA LYS A 126 7.23 -11.57 5.11
C LYS A 126 5.89 -10.90 5.39
N LEU A 127 5.82 -9.57 5.31
CA LEU A 127 4.62 -8.80 5.63
C LEU A 127 3.72 -8.53 4.41
N ARG A 128 4.30 -8.47 3.21
CA ARG A 128 3.62 -8.11 1.96
C ARG A 128 3.71 -9.18 0.88
N GLY A 129 4.45 -10.26 1.14
CA GLY A 129 4.64 -11.35 0.19
C GLY A 129 5.57 -11.03 -0.97
N LYS A 130 5.50 -11.88 -2.00
CA LYS A 130 6.24 -11.72 -3.25
C LYS A 130 5.72 -10.53 -4.05
N LEU A 131 6.55 -10.04 -4.96
CA LEU A 131 6.15 -9.01 -5.92
C LEU A 131 4.94 -9.49 -6.74
N ARG A 132 3.90 -8.66 -6.77
CA ARG A 132 2.69 -8.83 -7.56
C ARG A 132 2.38 -7.51 -8.25
N SER A 133 2.68 -7.42 -9.53
CA SER A 133 2.44 -6.24 -10.36
C SER A 133 1.01 -6.24 -10.89
N ARG A 134 0.36 -5.10 -10.83
CA ARG A 134 -0.90 -4.85 -11.55
C ARG A 134 -0.64 -4.76 -13.05
N SER A 135 -1.63 -5.07 -13.88
CA SER A 135 -1.46 -4.88 -15.33
C SER A 135 -1.43 -3.39 -15.70
N ILE A 136 -0.75 -3.08 -16.79
CA ILE A 136 -0.68 -1.68 -17.30
C ILE A 136 -2.09 -1.16 -17.58
N GLU A 137 -2.95 -1.98 -18.17
CA GLU A 137 -4.32 -1.63 -18.52
C GLU A 137 -5.14 -1.25 -17.29
N ASP A 138 -5.03 -2.03 -16.21
CA ASP A 138 -5.72 -1.80 -14.95
C ASP A 138 -5.25 -0.50 -14.28
N ILE A 139 -3.94 -0.25 -14.27
CA ILE A 139 -3.36 0.99 -13.71
C ILE A 139 -3.80 2.21 -14.52
N VAL A 140 -3.79 2.12 -15.85
CA VAL A 140 -4.24 3.20 -16.74
C VAL A 140 -5.74 3.47 -16.58
N GLU A 141 -6.55 2.43 -16.38
CA GLU A 141 -7.97 2.60 -16.10
C GLU A 141 -8.20 3.37 -14.79
N GLU A 142 -7.50 3.01 -13.71
CA GLU A 142 -7.57 3.76 -12.44
C GLU A 142 -7.09 5.20 -12.62
N ALA A 143 -6.00 5.42 -13.36
CA ALA A 143 -5.48 6.76 -13.63
C ALA A 143 -6.51 7.64 -14.37
N LYS A 144 -7.27 7.08 -15.32
CA LYS A 144 -8.38 7.79 -16.00
C LYS A 144 -9.50 8.15 -15.03
N LYS A 145 -9.89 7.23 -14.13
CA LYS A 145 -10.89 7.49 -13.08
C LYS A 145 -10.44 8.61 -12.17
N LEU A 146 -9.19 8.59 -11.70
CA LEU A 146 -8.59 9.63 -10.88
C LEU A 146 -8.57 10.99 -11.59
N SER A 147 -8.18 11.01 -12.87
CA SER A 147 -8.20 12.23 -13.68
C SER A 147 -9.61 12.82 -13.82
N ALA A 148 -10.62 11.97 -14.01
CA ALA A 148 -12.03 12.40 -14.07
C ALA A 148 -12.52 12.98 -12.73
N MET A 149 -11.97 12.53 -11.59
CA MET A 149 -12.22 13.10 -10.25
C MET A 149 -11.48 14.43 -9.99
N GLY A 150 -10.66 14.91 -10.94
CA GLY A 150 -9.92 16.17 -10.82
C GLY A 150 -8.45 16.03 -10.43
N VAL A 151 -7.94 14.81 -10.25
CA VAL A 151 -6.53 14.57 -9.96
C VAL A 151 -5.66 15.03 -11.15
N ARG A 152 -4.53 15.64 -10.85
CA ARG A 152 -3.56 16.18 -11.82
C ARG A 152 -2.17 15.59 -11.62
N GLU A 153 -1.85 15.12 -10.42
CA GLU A 153 -0.60 14.46 -10.09
C GLU A 153 -0.85 13.03 -9.60
N LEU A 154 -0.16 12.07 -10.23
CA LEU A 154 -0.12 10.67 -9.81
C LEU A 154 1.21 10.38 -9.12
N ASN A 155 1.14 9.84 -7.91
CA ASN A 155 2.28 9.36 -7.15
C ASN A 155 2.30 7.84 -7.21
N LEU A 156 3.17 7.26 -8.04
CA LEU A 156 3.27 5.82 -8.22
C LEU A 156 3.97 5.17 -7.04
N LEU A 157 3.33 4.16 -6.46
CA LEU A 157 3.81 3.46 -5.28
C LEU A 157 3.89 1.95 -5.47
N ALA A 158 4.98 1.38 -4.99
CA ALA A 158 5.16 -0.02 -4.64
C ALA A 158 6.21 -0.11 -3.53
N GLN A 159 6.52 -1.29 -3.01
CA GLN A 159 7.66 -1.47 -2.12
C GLN A 159 8.99 -1.37 -2.88
N GLU A 160 8.95 -1.61 -4.18
CA GLU A 160 10.06 -1.45 -5.13
C GLU A 160 9.46 -1.22 -6.53
N THR A 161 9.43 0.04 -6.98
CA THR A 161 8.78 0.39 -8.25
C THR A 161 9.64 0.08 -9.48
N SER A 162 10.97 0.12 -9.37
CA SER A 162 11.85 -0.15 -10.50
C SER A 162 11.87 -1.62 -10.95
N GLU A 163 11.30 -2.55 -10.15
CA GLU A 163 11.09 -3.95 -10.55
C GLU A 163 9.68 -4.24 -11.06
N TYR A 164 8.83 -3.22 -11.19
CA TYR A 164 7.48 -3.39 -11.71
C TYR A 164 7.46 -4.16 -13.03
N GLY A 165 6.60 -5.15 -13.10
CA GLY A 165 6.33 -5.93 -14.29
C GLY A 165 7.15 -7.21 -14.44
N ILE A 166 8.25 -7.37 -13.69
CA ILE A 166 9.13 -8.54 -13.87
C ILE A 166 8.40 -9.87 -13.60
N ASP A 167 7.48 -9.89 -12.64
CA ASP A 167 6.65 -11.05 -12.29
C ASP A 167 5.55 -11.33 -13.33
N ARG A 168 5.09 -10.28 -14.03
CA ARG A 168 3.96 -10.36 -14.96
C ARG A 168 4.36 -10.46 -16.42
N TYR A 169 5.39 -9.71 -16.81
CA TYR A 169 5.82 -9.56 -18.22
C TYR A 169 7.19 -10.18 -18.50
N GLY A 170 7.91 -10.59 -17.45
CA GLY A 170 9.25 -11.16 -17.56
C GLY A 170 10.37 -10.12 -17.66
N ASP A 171 10.03 -8.84 -17.63
CA ASP A 171 10.98 -7.72 -17.72
C ASP A 171 10.57 -6.54 -16.82
N LYS A 172 11.49 -5.60 -16.61
CA LYS A 172 11.25 -4.37 -15.86
C LYS A 172 10.46 -3.39 -16.72
N SER A 173 9.17 -3.30 -16.48
CA SER A 173 8.20 -2.63 -17.35
C SER A 173 7.78 -1.24 -16.85
N LEU A 174 8.48 -0.63 -15.89
CA LEU A 174 8.10 0.70 -15.39
C LEU A 174 8.14 1.78 -16.49
N ALA A 175 9.18 1.78 -17.32
CA ALA A 175 9.29 2.70 -18.46
C ALA A 175 8.07 2.56 -19.41
N ARG A 176 7.68 1.33 -19.71
CA ARG A 176 6.49 1.04 -20.53
C ARG A 176 5.20 1.54 -19.87
N LEU A 177 5.04 1.33 -18.57
CA LEU A 177 3.90 1.87 -17.81
C LEU A 177 3.84 3.39 -17.87
N LEU A 178 4.97 4.08 -17.67
CA LEU A 178 5.04 5.54 -17.72
C LEU A 178 4.59 6.08 -19.09
N ARG A 179 5.04 5.48 -20.19
CA ARG A 179 4.64 5.86 -21.55
C ARG A 179 3.13 5.67 -21.80
N GLU A 180 2.48 4.77 -21.13
CA GLU A 180 1.01 4.64 -21.20
C GLU A 180 0.30 5.66 -20.29
N LEU A 181 0.83 5.93 -19.11
CA LEU A 181 0.23 6.88 -18.19
C LEU A 181 0.32 8.33 -18.69
N VAL A 182 1.37 8.72 -19.41
CA VAL A 182 1.48 10.09 -19.98
C VAL A 182 0.39 10.39 -21.01
N LYS A 183 -0.20 9.35 -21.62
CA LYS A 183 -1.32 9.50 -22.56
C LYS A 183 -2.65 9.83 -21.87
N VAL A 184 -2.72 9.66 -20.53
CA VAL A 184 -3.96 9.96 -19.79
C VAL A 184 -4.20 11.46 -19.79
N GLU A 185 -5.34 11.85 -20.34
CA GLU A 185 -5.76 13.25 -20.38
C GLU A 185 -6.02 13.78 -18.95
N GLY A 186 -5.72 15.05 -18.71
CA GLY A 186 -5.91 15.71 -17.44
C GLY A 186 -4.78 15.50 -16.44
N ILE A 187 -4.03 14.40 -16.48
CA ILE A 187 -2.82 14.20 -15.67
C ILE A 187 -1.70 15.11 -16.19
N LYS A 188 -1.03 15.80 -15.27
CA LYS A 188 0.05 16.76 -15.54
C LYS A 188 1.39 16.28 -15.03
N TRP A 189 1.41 15.57 -13.88
CA TRP A 189 2.62 15.08 -13.23
C TRP A 189 2.48 13.62 -12.84
N ILE A 190 3.54 12.87 -13.08
CA ILE A 190 3.70 11.47 -12.67
C ILE A 190 5.01 11.36 -11.91
N ARG A 191 4.94 11.01 -10.63
CA ARG A 191 6.09 10.89 -9.74
C ARG A 191 6.28 9.44 -9.33
N ASN A 192 7.52 8.95 -9.40
CA ASN A 192 7.87 7.59 -8.99
C ASN A 192 8.55 7.62 -7.63
N TYR A 193 8.16 6.69 -6.75
CA TYR A 193 8.75 6.52 -5.43
C TYR A 193 9.35 5.13 -5.27
N TYR A 194 10.30 5.00 -4.33
CA TYR A 194 10.88 3.72 -3.88
C TYR A 194 11.54 2.93 -5.00
N MET A 195 12.54 3.52 -5.63
CA MET A 195 13.40 2.84 -6.61
C MET A 195 14.67 2.31 -5.94
N PHE A 196 15.15 1.19 -6.43
CA PHE A 196 16.43 0.63 -6.00
C PHE A 196 17.50 0.86 -7.08
N PRO A 197 18.70 1.34 -6.72
CA PRO A 197 19.69 1.80 -7.70
C PRO A 197 20.01 0.78 -8.80
N ASN A 198 20.20 -0.49 -8.41
CA ASN A 198 20.57 -1.57 -9.35
C ASN A 198 19.44 -2.01 -10.27
N SER A 199 18.23 -1.50 -10.08
CA SER A 199 17.06 -1.84 -10.90
C SER A 199 16.64 -0.73 -11.85
N VAL A 200 17.22 0.45 -11.71
CA VAL A 200 17.04 1.56 -12.65
C VAL A 200 17.74 1.18 -13.97
N THR A 201 16.97 1.15 -15.06
CA THR A 201 17.48 0.84 -16.40
C THR A 201 17.73 2.11 -17.22
N ASP A 202 18.57 2.04 -18.22
CA ASP A 202 18.80 3.16 -19.16
C ASP A 202 17.48 3.59 -19.81
N GLU A 203 16.64 2.62 -20.22
CA GLU A 203 15.31 2.90 -20.76
C GLU A 203 14.43 3.71 -19.81
N LEU A 204 14.47 3.42 -18.50
CA LEU A 204 13.73 4.18 -17.49
C LEU A 204 14.28 5.61 -17.36
N ILE A 205 15.60 5.77 -17.35
CA ILE A 205 16.27 7.09 -17.30
C ILE A 205 15.87 7.93 -18.52
N GLU A 206 15.94 7.36 -19.70
CA GLU A 206 15.53 8.01 -20.95
C GLU A 206 14.05 8.40 -20.92
N THR A 207 13.17 7.51 -20.45
CA THR A 207 11.74 7.79 -20.35
C THR A 207 11.48 8.95 -19.37
N ILE A 208 12.14 8.98 -18.22
CA ILE A 208 12.00 10.07 -17.24
C ILE A 208 12.53 11.40 -17.81
N ARG A 209 13.59 11.36 -18.62
CA ARG A 209 14.17 12.54 -19.28
C ARG A 209 13.24 13.09 -20.38
N ASP A 210 12.66 12.21 -21.19
CA ASP A 210 12.01 12.58 -22.46
C ASP A 210 10.51 12.85 -22.31
N GLU A 211 9.86 12.31 -21.29
CA GLU A 211 8.42 12.46 -21.05
C GLU A 211 8.10 13.66 -20.14
N GLU A 212 7.60 14.74 -20.69
CA GLU A 212 7.36 16.00 -19.98
C GLU A 212 6.45 15.88 -18.74
N LYS A 213 5.51 14.91 -18.74
CA LYS A 213 4.63 14.68 -17.59
C LYS A 213 5.29 13.87 -16.47
N VAL A 214 6.38 13.18 -16.76
CA VAL A 214 7.13 12.42 -15.74
C VAL A 214 8.08 13.37 -15.03
N CYS A 215 7.97 13.44 -13.70
CA CYS A 215 8.84 14.29 -12.91
C CYS A 215 10.30 13.83 -13.07
N SER A 216 11.21 14.76 -13.41
CA SER A 216 12.67 14.52 -13.46
C SER A 216 13.24 14.33 -12.04
N TYR A 217 12.82 13.26 -11.39
CA TYR A 217 13.03 12.99 -9.98
C TYR A 217 13.22 11.48 -9.75
N PHE A 218 14.21 11.15 -8.93
CA PHE A 218 14.48 9.78 -8.49
C PHE A 218 14.43 9.70 -6.96
N ASP A 219 13.52 8.89 -6.45
CA ASP A 219 13.48 8.53 -5.04
C ASP A 219 14.22 7.20 -4.85
N ILE A 220 15.48 7.29 -4.47
CA ILE A 220 16.40 6.16 -4.35
C ILE A 220 16.98 6.11 -2.95
N SER A 221 16.71 5.01 -2.24
CA SER A 221 17.33 4.76 -0.95
C SER A 221 18.79 4.35 -1.09
N ILE A 222 19.71 5.15 -0.54
CA ILE A 222 21.12 4.78 -0.42
C ILE A 222 21.24 3.73 0.67
N GLN A 223 21.67 2.52 0.28
CA GLN A 223 21.68 1.37 1.19
C GLN A 223 22.91 1.38 2.13
N HIS A 224 24.04 1.83 1.63
CA HIS A 224 25.27 2.10 2.38
C HIS A 224 26.22 2.98 1.56
N VAL A 225 27.17 3.55 2.21
CA VAL A 225 28.26 4.35 1.63
C VAL A 225 29.58 3.63 1.85
#